data_1849b6cf118e7580b2846437685a54e5
#
_entry.id   1849b6cf118e7580b2846437685a54e5
#
_cell.length_a   1.000
_cell.length_b   1.000
_cell.length_c   1.000
_cell.angle_alpha   90.00
_cell.angle_beta   90.00
_cell.angle_gamma   90.00
#
_symmetry.space_group_name_H-M   'P 1'
#
loop_
_entity.id
_entity.type
_entity.pdbx_description
1 polymer ?
#
loop_
_entity_poly.entity_id
_entity_poly.type
_entity_poly.pdbx_seq_one_letter_code
_entity_poly.pdbx_strand_id
1 'polypeptide(L)'
;MSDRLTKEQRHKNMSAIHGKNTKPELLVRKFLFSRGFRYRLNHPRLPGHPDLVLRKYRTVIFVNGCFWHGHDGCKYFVLPKTNSEFWKDKIHKNKCRDIKEQKELASMGWHYITVWECQLKPALREQTFKSLEYTLNHIYLEDRIIKPYNILEKEKQMVSESKADDYH
;
A
#
# COMPACT_ATOMS: atom_id res chain seq x y z
N MET A 1 -11.75 -12.64 27.96
CA MET A 1 -13.09 -12.93 27.40
C MET A 1 -13.09 -14.33 26.83
N SER A 2 -14.01 -15.19 27.28
CA SER A 2 -14.18 -16.51 26.70
C SER A 2 -14.68 -16.40 25.26
N ASP A 3 -14.23 -17.28 24.43
CA ASP A 3 -14.63 -17.37 23.02
C ASP A 3 -16.14 -17.71 22.97
N ARG A 4 -16.96 -16.72 22.59
CA ARG A 4 -18.44 -16.82 22.60
C ARG A 4 -19.01 -17.59 21.41
N LEU A 5 -18.14 -18.01 20.46
CA LEU A 5 -18.59 -18.65 19.23
C LEU A 5 -18.30 -20.16 19.26
N THR A 6 -19.25 -20.96 18.79
CA THR A 6 -19.04 -22.40 18.57
C THR A 6 -18.06 -22.64 17.41
N LYS A 7 -17.51 -23.84 17.31
CA LYS A 7 -16.64 -24.25 16.19
C LYS A 7 -17.32 -24.04 14.83
N GLU A 8 -18.58 -24.37 14.72
CA GLU A 8 -19.40 -24.24 13.51
C GLU A 8 -19.65 -22.78 13.14
N GLN A 9 -19.97 -21.94 14.13
CA GLN A 9 -20.13 -20.50 13.90
C GLN A 9 -18.83 -19.85 13.45
N ARG A 10 -17.69 -20.24 14.04
CA ARG A 10 -16.37 -19.78 13.59
C ARG A 10 -16.07 -20.19 12.15
N HIS A 11 -16.31 -21.47 11.83
CA HIS A 11 -16.11 -21.97 10.47
C HIS A 11 -16.97 -21.21 9.45
N LYS A 12 -18.26 -20.99 9.77
CA LYS A 12 -19.17 -20.21 8.91
C LYS A 12 -18.72 -18.75 8.76
N ASN A 13 -18.28 -18.11 9.84
CA ASN A 13 -17.77 -16.75 9.77
C ASN A 13 -16.48 -16.66 8.93
N MET A 14 -15.57 -17.62 9.10
CA MET A 14 -14.32 -17.67 8.31
C MET A 14 -14.58 -17.93 6.82
N SER A 15 -15.50 -18.81 6.48
CA SER A 15 -15.87 -19.08 5.09
C SER A 15 -16.61 -17.93 4.40
N ALA A 16 -17.27 -17.08 5.19
CA ALA A 16 -17.95 -15.87 4.70
C ALA A 16 -17.01 -14.67 4.46
N ILE A 17 -15.73 -14.77 4.85
CA ILE A 17 -14.73 -13.70 4.61
C ILE A 17 -14.31 -13.76 3.14
N HIS A 18 -14.74 -12.77 2.39
CA HIS A 18 -14.29 -12.57 1.02
C HIS A 18 -13.02 -11.75 0.98
N GLY A 19 -12.03 -12.21 0.21
CA GLY A 19 -10.76 -11.50 0.03
C GLY A 19 -10.82 -10.34 -0.97
N LYS A 20 -12.01 -9.99 -1.50
CA LYS A 20 -12.22 -8.93 -2.48
C LYS A 20 -13.55 -8.23 -2.26
N ASN A 21 -13.63 -6.97 -2.67
CA ASN A 21 -14.84 -6.14 -2.54
C ASN A 21 -15.33 -5.99 -1.09
N THR A 22 -14.40 -5.93 -0.17
CA THR A 22 -14.69 -5.69 1.24
C THR A 22 -15.28 -4.29 1.46
N LYS A 23 -16.02 -4.11 2.56
CA LYS A 23 -16.57 -2.79 2.92
C LYS A 23 -15.49 -1.69 2.98
N PRO A 24 -14.31 -1.92 3.61
CA PRO A 24 -13.20 -0.96 3.59
C PRO A 24 -12.73 -0.59 2.17
N GLU A 25 -12.52 -1.57 1.30
CA GLU A 25 -12.13 -1.32 -0.09
C GLU A 25 -13.17 -0.46 -0.83
N LEU A 26 -14.45 -0.78 -0.69
CA LEU A 26 -15.53 0.00 -1.33
C LEU A 26 -15.58 1.45 -0.85
N LEU A 27 -15.28 1.71 0.42
CA LEU A 27 -15.20 3.07 0.98
C LEU A 27 -14.06 3.85 0.32
N VAL A 28 -12.86 3.28 0.22
CA VAL A 28 -11.71 3.91 -0.43
C VAL A 28 -11.99 4.15 -1.92
N ARG A 29 -12.57 3.17 -2.61
CA ARG A 29 -12.94 3.28 -4.04
C ARG A 29 -13.91 4.43 -4.29
N LYS A 30 -15.00 4.50 -3.52
CA LYS A 30 -16.01 5.57 -3.64
C LYS A 30 -15.39 6.95 -3.40
N PHE A 31 -14.57 7.07 -2.35
CA PHE A 31 -13.90 8.32 -2.05
C PHE A 31 -12.99 8.75 -3.20
N LEU A 32 -12.07 7.91 -3.65
CA LEU A 32 -11.14 8.25 -4.73
C LEU A 32 -11.85 8.60 -6.02
N PHE A 33 -12.89 7.84 -6.38
CA PHE A 33 -13.67 8.11 -7.57
C PHE A 33 -14.38 9.47 -7.50
N SER A 34 -14.98 9.81 -6.35
CA SER A 34 -15.64 11.10 -6.13
C SER A 34 -14.68 12.31 -6.20
N ARG A 35 -13.38 12.07 -5.91
CA ARG A 35 -12.32 13.08 -6.02
C ARG A 35 -11.66 13.12 -7.40
N GLY A 36 -12.19 12.38 -8.36
CA GLY A 36 -11.68 12.39 -9.73
C GLY A 36 -10.51 11.46 -10.00
N PHE A 37 -10.05 10.69 -9.02
CA PHE A 37 -9.02 9.67 -9.24
C PHE A 37 -9.57 8.51 -10.07
N ARG A 38 -8.76 8.03 -11.01
CA ARG A 38 -9.09 6.87 -11.83
C ARG A 38 -8.11 5.74 -11.51
N TYR A 39 -8.66 4.56 -11.27
CA TYR A 39 -7.90 3.38 -10.83
C TYR A 39 -8.38 2.12 -11.55
N ARG A 40 -7.54 1.09 -11.52
CA ARG A 40 -7.88 -0.28 -11.88
C ARG A 40 -7.90 -1.13 -10.61
N LEU A 41 -8.67 -2.20 -10.62
CA LEU A 41 -8.82 -3.09 -9.47
C LEU A 41 -8.01 -4.37 -9.66
N ASN A 42 -7.45 -4.89 -8.55
CA ASN A 42 -6.87 -6.23 -8.46
C ASN A 42 -5.98 -6.59 -9.66
N HIS A 43 -4.97 -5.77 -9.95
CA HIS A 43 -4.13 -5.95 -11.14
C HIS A 43 -3.27 -7.23 -11.00
N PRO A 44 -3.44 -8.25 -11.87
CA PRO A 44 -2.86 -9.59 -11.66
C PRO A 44 -1.34 -9.65 -11.85
N ARG A 45 -0.75 -8.67 -12.53
CA ARG A 45 0.69 -8.65 -12.85
C ARG A 45 1.54 -7.84 -11.87
N LEU A 46 0.92 -7.20 -10.88
CA LEU A 46 1.66 -6.47 -9.88
C LEU A 46 1.84 -7.32 -8.61
N PRO A 47 3.02 -7.28 -7.96
CA PRO A 47 3.24 -7.96 -6.69
C PRO A 47 2.16 -7.62 -5.67
N GLY A 48 1.71 -8.61 -4.91
CA GLY A 48 0.70 -8.44 -3.86
C GLY A 48 -0.73 -8.25 -4.34
N HIS A 49 -0.99 -8.25 -5.66
CA HIS A 49 -2.33 -8.02 -6.24
C HIS A 49 -3.05 -6.84 -5.60
N PRO A 50 -2.50 -5.62 -5.66
CA PRO A 50 -3.02 -4.46 -4.96
C PRO A 50 -4.49 -4.20 -5.28
N ASP A 51 -5.26 -3.76 -4.28
CA ASP A 51 -6.70 -3.52 -4.40
C ASP A 51 -7.03 -2.43 -5.42
N LEU A 52 -6.20 -1.36 -5.44
CA LEU A 52 -6.33 -0.27 -6.41
C LEU A 52 -4.98 0.06 -7.03
N VAL A 53 -4.99 0.34 -8.33
CA VAL A 53 -3.81 0.74 -9.10
C VAL A 53 -4.08 2.06 -9.83
N LEU A 54 -3.41 3.11 -9.39
CA LEU A 54 -3.49 4.46 -9.96
C LEU A 54 -2.30 4.69 -10.91
N ARG A 55 -2.45 4.29 -12.17
CA ARG A 55 -1.35 4.34 -13.16
C ARG A 55 -0.81 5.75 -13.38
N LYS A 56 -1.69 6.75 -13.40
CA LYS A 56 -1.31 8.16 -13.55
C LYS A 56 -0.36 8.64 -12.44
N TYR A 57 -0.49 8.06 -11.26
CA TYR A 57 0.27 8.39 -10.05
C TYR A 57 1.40 7.39 -9.77
N ARG A 58 1.59 6.38 -10.61
CA ARG A 58 2.49 5.22 -10.35
C ARG A 58 2.34 4.68 -8.92
N THR A 59 1.13 4.70 -8.40
CA THR A 59 0.84 4.34 -7.01
C THR A 59 -0.16 3.20 -6.95
N VAL A 60 0.09 2.27 -6.05
CA VAL A 60 -0.85 1.21 -5.70
C VAL A 60 -1.34 1.40 -4.27
N ILE A 61 -2.55 0.94 -3.98
CA ILE A 61 -3.14 1.02 -2.65
C ILE A 61 -3.56 -0.38 -2.22
N PHE A 62 -3.12 -0.76 -1.01
CA PHE A 62 -3.59 -1.93 -0.28
C PHE A 62 -4.55 -1.48 0.82
N VAL A 63 -5.69 -2.14 0.93
CA VAL A 63 -6.67 -1.89 2.00
C VAL A 63 -6.66 -3.08 2.94
N ASN A 64 -5.82 -3.00 3.97
CA ASN A 64 -5.49 -4.12 4.82
C ASN A 64 -6.41 -4.24 6.05
N GLY A 65 -6.95 -5.44 6.26
CA GLY A 65 -7.60 -5.81 7.51
C GLY A 65 -6.60 -5.93 8.66
N CYS A 66 -6.90 -5.28 9.79
CA CYS A 66 -5.95 -5.18 10.92
C CYS A 66 -5.52 -6.55 11.46
N PHE A 67 -6.41 -7.52 11.52
CA PHE A 67 -6.11 -8.87 11.99
C PHE A 67 -5.21 -9.63 11.00
N TRP A 68 -5.58 -9.66 9.74
CA TRP A 68 -4.93 -10.50 8.72
C TRP A 68 -3.50 -10.08 8.38
N HIS A 69 -3.22 -8.80 8.48
CA HIS A 69 -1.91 -8.21 8.17
C HIS A 69 -1.14 -7.79 9.43
N GLY A 70 -1.64 -8.15 10.64
CA GLY A 70 -0.95 -7.95 11.90
C GLY A 70 -0.62 -6.48 12.18
N HIS A 71 -1.63 -5.61 12.17
CA HIS A 71 -1.45 -4.18 12.38
C HIS A 71 -0.94 -3.88 13.80
N ASP A 72 0.33 -3.54 13.92
CA ASP A 72 0.99 -3.32 15.21
C ASP A 72 0.38 -2.16 15.99
N GLY A 73 0.24 -2.30 17.32
CA GLY A 73 -0.33 -1.28 18.18
C GLY A 73 -1.84 -1.04 18.00
N CYS A 74 -2.51 -1.82 17.15
CA CYS A 74 -3.92 -1.64 16.85
C CYS A 74 -4.81 -2.44 17.80
N LYS A 75 -5.79 -1.78 18.44
CA LYS A 75 -6.77 -2.44 19.33
C LYS A 75 -7.64 -3.50 18.65
N TYR A 76 -7.71 -3.49 17.32
CA TYR A 76 -8.45 -4.48 16.53
C TYR A 76 -7.58 -5.68 16.10
N PHE A 77 -6.28 -5.64 16.38
CA PHE A 77 -5.39 -6.76 16.20
C PHE A 77 -5.23 -7.50 17.52
N VAL A 78 -6.03 -8.53 17.73
CA VAL A 78 -5.98 -9.38 18.93
C VAL A 78 -5.88 -10.84 18.49
N LEU A 79 -4.80 -11.49 18.89
CA LEU A 79 -4.59 -12.91 18.58
C LEU A 79 -5.59 -13.77 19.37
N PRO A 80 -6.22 -14.77 18.74
CA PRO A 80 -7.08 -15.73 19.42
C PRO A 80 -6.28 -16.53 20.46
N LYS A 81 -6.90 -16.82 21.60
CA LYS A 81 -6.29 -17.67 22.64
C LYS A 81 -6.19 -19.14 22.18
N THR A 82 -7.15 -19.60 21.40
CA THR A 82 -7.15 -20.93 20.77
C THR A 82 -6.26 -20.95 19.55
N ASN A 83 -5.39 -21.96 19.46
CA ASN A 83 -4.40 -22.12 18.37
C ASN A 83 -3.49 -20.88 18.19
N SER A 84 -3.07 -20.27 19.28
CA SER A 84 -2.30 -19.02 19.26
C SER A 84 -1.02 -19.13 18.42
N GLU A 85 -0.31 -20.23 18.51
CA GLU A 85 0.92 -20.48 17.72
C GLU A 85 0.64 -20.53 16.21
N PHE A 86 -0.42 -21.23 15.81
CA PHE A 86 -0.85 -21.24 14.41
C PHE A 86 -1.12 -19.83 13.89
N TRP A 87 -1.84 -18.99 14.67
CA TRP A 87 -2.17 -17.64 14.27
C TRP A 87 -0.95 -16.72 14.25
N LYS A 88 -0.03 -16.85 15.21
CA LYS A 88 1.24 -16.11 15.21
C LYS A 88 2.03 -16.40 13.94
N ASP A 89 2.23 -17.69 13.63
CA ASP A 89 2.95 -18.13 12.43
C ASP A 89 2.27 -17.64 11.14
N LYS A 90 0.95 -17.78 11.07
CA LYS A 90 0.15 -17.30 9.91
C LYS A 90 0.30 -15.81 9.66
N ILE A 91 0.14 -14.99 10.73
CA ILE A 91 0.27 -13.55 10.64
C ILE A 91 1.70 -13.14 10.32
N HIS A 92 2.69 -13.80 10.92
CA HIS A 92 4.10 -13.55 10.61
C HIS A 92 4.39 -13.79 9.13
N LYS A 93 3.95 -14.91 8.57
CA LYS A 93 4.09 -15.23 7.14
C LYS A 93 3.42 -14.17 6.25
N ASN A 94 2.23 -13.70 6.63
CA ASN A 94 1.55 -12.64 5.91
C ASN A 94 2.37 -11.36 5.92
N LYS A 95 2.88 -10.91 7.09
CA LYS A 95 3.72 -9.70 7.20
C LYS A 95 5.00 -9.81 6.36
N CYS A 96 5.69 -10.95 6.40
CA CYS A 96 6.88 -11.17 5.60
C CYS A 96 6.58 -11.08 4.09
N ARG A 97 5.47 -11.67 3.66
CA ARG A 97 5.01 -11.59 2.28
C ARG A 97 4.70 -10.14 1.88
N ASP A 98 3.92 -9.41 2.70
CA ASP A 98 3.56 -8.04 2.42
C ASP A 98 4.79 -7.14 2.27
N ILE A 99 5.80 -7.29 3.14
CA ILE A 99 7.07 -6.55 3.06
C ILE A 99 7.82 -6.89 1.75
N LYS A 100 7.86 -8.17 1.37
CA LYS A 100 8.50 -8.61 0.13
C LYS A 100 7.83 -7.96 -1.09
N GLU A 101 6.51 -8.05 -1.16
CA GLU A 101 5.71 -7.51 -2.26
C GLU A 101 5.84 -5.97 -2.37
N GLN A 102 5.90 -5.27 -1.24
CA GLN A 102 6.14 -3.82 -1.19
C GLN A 102 7.54 -3.45 -1.70
N LYS A 103 8.58 -4.22 -1.35
CA LYS A 103 9.94 -4.01 -1.86
C LYS A 103 10.01 -4.26 -3.38
N GLU A 104 9.35 -5.30 -3.87
CA GLU A 104 9.26 -5.60 -5.29
C GLU A 104 8.56 -4.46 -6.05
N LEU A 105 7.45 -3.94 -5.54
CA LEU A 105 6.76 -2.78 -6.12
C LEU A 105 7.66 -1.55 -6.17
N ALA A 106 8.37 -1.25 -5.09
CA ALA A 106 9.31 -0.12 -5.03
C ALA A 106 10.44 -0.28 -6.05
N SER A 107 11.01 -1.49 -6.21
CA SER A 107 12.06 -1.76 -7.22
C SER A 107 11.56 -1.59 -8.65
N MET A 108 10.26 -1.79 -8.90
CA MET A 108 9.60 -1.53 -10.18
C MET A 108 9.25 -0.05 -10.40
N GLY A 109 9.59 0.83 -9.46
CA GLY A 109 9.27 2.26 -9.48
C GLY A 109 7.81 2.57 -9.19
N TRP A 110 7.11 1.72 -8.42
CA TRP A 110 5.77 1.97 -7.93
C TRP A 110 5.82 2.48 -6.49
N HIS A 111 5.06 3.52 -6.20
CA HIS A 111 4.74 3.90 -4.84
C HIS A 111 3.64 2.96 -4.32
N TYR A 112 3.67 2.68 -3.02
CA TYR A 112 2.61 1.91 -2.38
C TYR A 112 2.08 2.64 -1.15
N ILE A 113 0.78 2.56 -0.93
CA ILE A 113 0.09 3.12 0.23
C ILE A 113 -0.71 2.00 0.87
N THR A 114 -0.58 1.84 2.18
CA THR A 114 -1.40 0.90 2.96
C THR A 114 -2.43 1.69 3.75
N VAL A 115 -3.71 1.38 3.51
CA VAL A 115 -4.84 1.93 4.28
C VAL A 115 -5.37 0.84 5.18
N TRP A 116 -5.38 1.07 6.49
CA TRP A 116 -5.84 0.09 7.45
C TRP A 116 -7.35 0.19 7.70
N GLU A 117 -8.01 -0.95 7.89
CA GLU A 117 -9.44 -1.01 8.19
C GLU A 117 -9.85 -0.13 9.38
N CYS A 118 -9.02 -0.08 10.43
CA CYS A 118 -9.30 0.75 11.61
C CYS A 118 -9.33 2.25 11.30
N GLN A 119 -8.53 2.69 10.33
CA GLN A 119 -8.49 4.09 9.88
C GLN A 119 -9.76 4.50 9.12
N LEU A 120 -10.52 3.53 8.62
CA LEU A 120 -11.78 3.76 7.89
C LEU A 120 -13.03 3.74 8.79
N LYS A 121 -12.85 3.58 10.10
CA LYS A 121 -13.94 3.74 11.07
C LYS A 121 -14.40 5.20 11.09
N PRO A 122 -15.68 5.48 11.43
CA PRO A 122 -16.28 6.82 11.32
C PRO A 122 -15.44 7.94 11.92
N ALA A 123 -14.82 7.72 13.08
CA ALA A 123 -14.03 8.73 13.79
C ALA A 123 -12.75 9.16 13.08
N LEU A 124 -12.12 8.29 12.27
CA LEU A 124 -10.83 8.54 11.61
C LEU A 124 -10.94 8.65 10.10
N ARG A 125 -12.06 8.25 9.53
CA ARG A 125 -12.25 8.10 8.08
C ARG A 125 -11.98 9.38 7.31
N GLU A 126 -12.52 10.49 7.77
CA GLU A 126 -12.37 11.77 7.06
C GLU A 126 -10.90 12.23 7.04
N GLN A 127 -10.22 12.12 8.16
CA GLN A 127 -8.80 12.44 8.26
C GLN A 127 -7.97 11.51 7.36
N THR A 128 -8.27 10.21 7.36
CA THR A 128 -7.59 9.22 6.51
C THR A 128 -7.77 9.55 5.03
N PHE A 129 -8.97 9.93 4.62
CA PHE A 129 -9.27 10.30 3.25
C PHE A 129 -8.56 11.57 2.81
N LYS A 130 -8.52 12.60 3.66
CA LYS A 130 -7.76 13.83 3.39
C LYS A 130 -6.27 13.55 3.25
N SER A 131 -5.72 12.71 4.15
CA SER A 131 -4.31 12.30 4.08
C SER A 131 -3.99 11.51 2.81
N LEU A 132 -4.88 10.59 2.41
CA LEU A 132 -4.72 9.80 1.20
C LEU A 132 -4.73 10.69 -0.07
N GLU A 133 -5.67 11.62 -0.18
CA GLU A 133 -5.75 12.58 -1.28
C GLU A 133 -4.50 13.46 -1.34
N TYR A 134 -4.06 14.00 -0.20
CA TYR A 134 -2.85 14.80 -0.10
C TYR A 134 -1.62 14.01 -0.56
N THR A 135 -1.43 12.79 -0.05
CA THR A 135 -0.30 11.93 -0.40
C THR A 135 -0.25 11.62 -1.90
N LEU A 136 -1.39 11.27 -2.50
CA LEU A 136 -1.47 10.99 -3.94
C LEU A 136 -1.10 12.21 -4.79
N ASN A 137 -1.59 13.39 -4.43
CA ASN A 137 -1.27 14.62 -5.12
C ASN A 137 0.20 15.01 -4.95
N HIS A 138 0.77 14.80 -3.75
CA HIS A 138 2.17 15.07 -3.48
C HIS A 138 3.10 14.16 -4.30
N ILE A 139 2.86 12.85 -4.30
CA ILE A 139 3.58 11.89 -5.17
C ILE A 139 3.51 12.33 -6.63
N TYR A 140 2.33 12.72 -7.11
CA TYR A 140 2.15 13.14 -8.49
C TYR A 140 2.97 14.37 -8.85
N LEU A 141 3.08 15.32 -7.93
CA LEU A 141 3.88 16.53 -8.13
C LEU A 141 5.37 16.22 -8.06
N GLU A 142 5.83 15.43 -7.08
CA GLU A 142 7.23 15.06 -6.93
C GLU A 142 7.76 14.28 -8.13
N ASP A 143 7.01 13.31 -8.64
CA ASP A 143 7.39 12.52 -9.83
C ASP A 143 7.50 13.37 -11.11
N ARG A 144 6.96 14.59 -11.10
CA ARG A 144 6.93 15.53 -12.23
C ARG A 144 7.76 16.79 -12.03
N ILE A 145 8.38 16.97 -10.89
CA ILE A 145 9.36 18.04 -10.71
C ILE A 145 10.47 17.81 -11.74
N ILE A 146 10.53 18.68 -12.76
CA ILE A 146 11.64 18.73 -13.69
C ILE A 146 12.85 19.14 -12.87
N LYS A 147 13.78 18.21 -12.67
CA LYS A 147 15.06 18.54 -12.04
C LYS A 147 15.68 19.67 -12.88
N PRO A 148 16.04 20.81 -12.30
CA PRO A 148 16.68 21.87 -13.07
C PRO A 148 17.89 21.27 -13.78
N TYR A 149 17.99 21.51 -15.09
CA TYR A 149 19.10 21.05 -15.89
C TYR A 149 20.38 21.71 -15.35
N ASN A 150 21.26 20.90 -14.78
CA ASN A 150 22.46 21.41 -14.15
C ASN A 150 23.51 21.69 -15.25
N ILE A 151 23.44 22.88 -15.85
CA ILE A 151 24.33 23.36 -16.90
C ILE A 151 25.79 23.24 -16.44
N LEU A 152 26.07 23.51 -15.17
CA LEU A 152 27.40 23.46 -14.58
C LEU A 152 28.03 22.05 -14.54
N GLU A 153 27.23 21.00 -14.44
CA GLU A 153 27.75 19.62 -14.47
C GLU A 153 28.12 19.19 -15.90
N LYS A 154 27.36 19.62 -16.92
CA LYS A 154 27.69 19.33 -18.31
C LYS A 154 28.88 20.13 -18.80
N GLU A 155 29.01 21.40 -18.42
CA GLU A 155 30.19 22.21 -18.72
C GLU A 155 31.47 21.61 -18.13
N LYS A 156 31.40 21.09 -16.89
CA LYS A 156 32.53 20.39 -16.26
C LYS A 156 32.89 19.08 -16.97
N GLN A 157 31.90 18.31 -17.45
CA GLN A 157 32.13 17.10 -18.23
C GLN A 157 32.76 17.42 -19.62
N MET A 158 32.21 18.39 -20.33
CA MET A 158 32.75 18.83 -21.64
C MET A 158 34.17 19.37 -21.52
N VAL A 159 34.49 20.13 -20.47
CA VAL A 159 35.86 20.65 -20.24
C VAL A 159 36.82 19.53 -19.83
N SER A 160 36.35 18.45 -19.16
CA SER A 160 37.20 17.32 -18.83
C SER A 160 37.50 16.43 -20.07
N GLU A 161 36.53 16.29 -20.97
CA GLU A 161 36.71 15.53 -22.23
C GLU A 161 37.61 16.26 -23.21
N SER A 162 37.46 17.59 -23.36
CA SER A 162 38.32 18.38 -24.24
C SER A 162 39.79 18.43 -23.82
N LYS A 163 40.10 18.25 -22.52
CA LYS A 163 41.47 18.17 -22.01
C LYS A 163 42.11 16.78 -22.19
N ALA A 164 41.31 15.74 -22.44
CA ALA A 164 41.82 14.38 -22.68
C ALA A 164 42.31 14.19 -24.13
N ASP A 165 41.79 14.98 -25.08
CA ASP A 165 42.14 14.88 -26.50
C ASP A 165 43.39 15.67 -26.86
N ASP A 166 43.89 16.56 -26.00
CA ASP A 166 45.13 17.37 -26.26
C ASP A 166 46.43 16.67 -25.82
N TYR A 167 46.40 15.40 -25.44
CA TYR A 167 47.59 14.62 -25.03
C TYR A 167 47.86 13.39 -25.89
N HIS A 168 47.65 13.52 -27.21
CA HIS A 168 48.12 12.51 -28.18
C HIS A 168 48.92 13.15 -29.33
#